data_e7abebfca375617155052ac3a6ef296d
#
_entry.id   e7abebfca375617155052ac3a6ef296d
#
_cell.length_a   1.000
_cell.length_b   1.000
_cell.length_c   1.000
_cell.angle_alpha   90.00
_cell.angle_beta   90.00
_cell.angle_gamma   90.00
#
_symmetry.space_group_name_H-M   'P 1'
#
loop_
_entity.id
_entity.type
_entity.pdbx_description
1 polymer ?
#
loop_
_entity_poly.entity_id
_entity_poly.type
_entity_poly.pdbx_seq_one_letter_code
_entity_poly.pdbx_strand_id
1 'polypeptide(L)'
;SPTISSPSLGLLTLWSSLEHLFAPSKSELRFRVSALIASYLEPGGDERLELHKRVMKLYDQRSQAAHTANPVEAQAADDTYALMRRILLKIVDTNQVPKRDELERLLFGVT
;
A
#
# COMPACT_ATOMS: atom_id res chain seq x y z
N SER A 1 13.56 6.28 -19.85
CA SER A 1 12.93 5.78 -18.68
C SER A 1 13.93 5.65 -17.54
N PRO A 2 13.66 6.28 -16.44
CA PRO A 2 14.48 6.01 -15.28
C PRO A 2 14.25 4.56 -14.91
N THR A 3 15.10 3.77 -15.39
CA THR A 3 15.10 2.40 -14.95
C THR A 3 15.44 2.41 -13.47
N ILE A 4 14.54 1.87 -12.71
CA ILE A 4 14.85 1.57 -11.34
C ILE A 4 15.98 0.56 -11.41
N SER A 5 17.17 0.99 -11.03
CA SER A 5 18.37 0.20 -11.18
C SER A 5 18.41 -0.99 -10.21
N SER A 6 17.55 -1.00 -9.18
CA SER A 6 17.44 -2.13 -8.26
C SER A 6 16.01 -2.25 -7.75
N PRO A 7 15.56 -3.51 -7.49
CA PRO A 7 14.24 -3.73 -6.89
C PRO A 7 14.07 -3.05 -5.53
N SER A 8 15.14 -2.96 -4.73
CA SER A 8 15.09 -2.28 -3.43
C SER A 8 14.72 -0.81 -3.57
N LEU A 9 15.36 -0.10 -4.49
CA LEU A 9 15.09 1.31 -4.70
C LEU A 9 13.68 1.52 -5.22
N GLY A 10 13.25 0.68 -6.15
CA GLY A 10 11.90 0.74 -6.69
C GLY A 10 10.87 0.48 -5.61
N LEU A 11 11.11 -0.49 -4.76
CA LEU A 11 10.22 -0.85 -3.67
C LEU A 11 10.08 0.29 -2.67
N LEU A 12 11.19 0.94 -2.30
CA LEU A 12 11.17 2.09 -1.41
C LEU A 12 10.41 3.26 -2.01
N THR A 13 10.60 3.51 -3.31
CA THR A 13 9.90 4.59 -4.03
C THR A 13 8.40 4.36 -4.04
N LEU A 14 7.96 3.13 -4.35
CA LEU A 14 6.55 2.77 -4.34
C LEU A 14 5.94 2.96 -2.96
N TRP A 15 6.63 2.51 -1.92
CA TRP A 15 6.12 2.65 -0.56
C TRP A 15 6.10 4.09 -0.08
N SER A 16 7.06 4.91 -0.49
CA SER A 16 7.01 6.35 -0.20
C SER A 16 5.75 6.98 -0.77
N SER A 17 5.39 6.60 -2.00
CA SER A 17 4.17 7.09 -2.63
C SER A 17 2.92 6.63 -1.91
N LEU A 18 2.87 5.36 -1.51
CA LEU A 18 1.73 4.81 -0.78
C LEU A 18 1.58 5.46 0.59
N GLU A 19 2.68 5.64 1.31
CA GLU A 19 2.66 6.30 2.61
C GLU A 19 2.18 7.75 2.49
N HIS A 20 2.60 8.45 1.44
CA HIS A 20 2.16 9.82 1.20
C HIS A 20 0.65 9.90 1.00
N LEU A 21 0.06 8.93 0.31
CA LEU A 21 -1.38 8.89 0.08
C LEU A 21 -2.17 8.47 1.32
N PHE A 22 -1.64 7.55 2.11
CA PHE A 22 -2.42 6.87 3.15
C PHE A 22 -1.95 7.12 4.57
N ALA A 23 -0.75 7.67 4.77
CA ALA A 23 -0.21 7.82 6.12
C ALA A 23 -0.84 9.01 6.86
N PRO A 24 -1.65 8.74 7.87
CA PRO A 24 -2.31 9.83 8.62
C PRO A 24 -1.45 10.40 9.75
N SER A 25 -0.55 9.59 10.30
CA SER A 25 0.31 9.99 11.39
C SER A 25 1.57 9.12 11.40
N LYS A 26 2.51 9.45 12.30
CA LYS A 26 3.78 8.72 12.38
C LYS A 26 3.68 7.42 13.17
N SER A 27 2.76 7.33 14.12
CA SER A 27 2.65 6.15 14.96
C SER A 27 1.85 5.04 14.28
N GLU A 28 2.27 3.80 14.49
CA GLU A 28 1.60 2.62 13.96
C GLU A 28 1.42 2.64 12.44
N LEU A 29 2.39 3.21 11.75
CA LEU A 29 2.30 3.47 10.32
C LEU A 29 2.02 2.20 9.54
N ARG A 30 2.71 1.11 9.86
CA ARG A 30 2.53 -0.17 9.18
C ARG A 30 1.08 -0.64 9.21
N PHE A 31 0.50 -0.67 10.40
CA PHE A 31 -0.87 -1.14 10.57
C PHE A 31 -1.86 -0.20 9.89
N ARG A 32 -1.70 1.10 10.09
CA ARG A 32 -2.63 2.09 9.57
C ARG A 32 -2.64 2.17 8.06
N VAL A 33 -1.47 2.24 7.45
CA VAL A 33 -1.37 2.28 5.98
C VAL A 33 -2.01 1.04 5.38
N SER A 34 -1.68 -0.12 5.94
CA SER A 34 -2.23 -1.39 5.45
C SER A 34 -3.74 -1.48 5.62
N ALA A 35 -4.25 -1.03 6.77
CA ALA A 35 -5.68 -1.05 7.03
C ALA A 35 -6.45 -0.08 6.14
N LEU A 36 -5.91 1.11 5.91
CA LEU A 36 -6.57 2.10 5.06
C LEU A 36 -6.57 1.68 3.59
N ILE A 37 -5.48 1.10 3.12
CA ILE A 37 -5.42 0.56 1.75
C ILE A 37 -6.46 -0.56 1.58
N ALA A 38 -6.51 -1.49 2.52
CA ALA A 38 -7.46 -2.59 2.46
C ALA A 38 -8.91 -2.08 2.49
N SER A 39 -9.19 -1.10 3.33
CA SER A 39 -10.52 -0.50 3.43
C SER A 39 -10.91 0.24 2.15
N TYR A 40 -9.95 0.84 1.49
CA TYR A 40 -10.19 1.55 0.24
C TYR A 40 -10.50 0.60 -0.91
N LEU A 41 -9.82 -0.54 -0.97
CA LEU A 41 -9.90 -1.44 -2.12
C LEU A 41 -10.93 -2.56 -1.99
N GLU A 42 -11.23 -3.01 -0.76
CA GLU A 42 -12.10 -4.16 -0.55
C GLU A 42 -13.28 -3.83 0.35
N PRO A 43 -14.45 -4.43 0.10
CA PRO A 43 -15.57 -4.31 1.05
C PRO A 43 -15.21 -4.97 2.38
N GLY A 44 -15.93 -4.63 3.42
CA GLY A 44 -15.71 -5.19 4.74
C GLY A 44 -15.87 -6.71 4.77
N GLY A 45 -15.17 -7.36 5.68
CA GLY A 45 -15.22 -8.80 5.85
C GLY A 45 -13.90 -9.48 5.53
N ASP A 46 -13.99 -10.76 5.16
CA ASP A 46 -12.81 -11.61 4.98
C ASP A 46 -11.86 -11.10 3.89
N GLU A 47 -12.40 -10.61 2.80
CA GLU A 47 -11.57 -10.10 1.69
C GLU A 47 -10.73 -8.91 2.11
N ARG A 48 -11.32 -8.01 2.89
CA ARG A 48 -10.60 -6.85 3.42
C ARG A 48 -9.51 -7.30 4.39
N LEU A 49 -9.82 -8.25 5.27
CA LEU A 49 -8.85 -8.78 6.23
C LEU A 49 -7.67 -9.44 5.51
N GLU A 50 -7.95 -10.24 4.49
CA GLU A 50 -6.89 -10.90 3.71
C GLU A 50 -6.01 -9.88 2.99
N LEU A 51 -6.60 -8.86 2.40
CA LEU A 51 -5.82 -7.80 1.75
C LEU A 51 -4.98 -7.05 2.77
N HIS A 52 -5.54 -6.74 3.93
CA HIS A 52 -4.79 -6.09 5.02
C HIS A 52 -3.54 -6.88 5.39
N LYS A 53 -3.67 -8.19 5.55
CA LYS A 53 -2.54 -9.07 5.88
C LYS A 53 -1.48 -9.06 4.78
N ARG A 54 -1.91 -9.12 3.52
CA ARG A 54 -0.98 -9.08 2.38
C ARG A 54 -0.24 -7.75 2.29
N VAL A 55 -0.94 -6.65 2.52
CA VAL A 55 -0.32 -5.32 2.48
C VAL A 55 0.67 -5.15 3.63
N MET A 56 0.34 -5.65 4.81
CA MET A 56 1.29 -5.64 5.94
C MET A 56 2.57 -6.42 5.60
N LYS A 57 2.42 -7.56 4.95
CA LYS A 57 3.57 -8.36 4.52
C LYS A 57 4.43 -7.60 3.51
N LEU A 58 3.81 -6.93 2.56
CA LEU A 58 4.54 -6.11 1.60
C LEU A 58 5.29 -4.97 2.28
N TYR A 59 4.67 -4.36 3.27
CA TYR A 59 5.30 -3.32 4.07
C TYR A 59 6.56 -3.85 4.78
N ASP A 60 6.47 -5.04 5.37
CA ASP A 60 7.61 -5.68 6.02
C ASP A 60 8.72 -5.99 5.03
N GLN A 61 8.38 -6.46 3.84
CA GLN A 61 9.35 -6.73 2.79
C GLN A 61 10.05 -5.45 2.32
N ARG A 62 9.34 -4.33 2.31
CA ARG A 62 9.95 -3.03 2.06
C ARG A 62 11.02 -2.72 3.10
N SER A 63 10.70 -2.94 4.38
CA SER A 63 11.65 -2.69 5.47
C SER A 63 12.89 -3.57 5.37
N GLN A 64 12.72 -4.83 4.97
CA GLN A 64 13.83 -5.74 4.74
C GLN A 64 14.68 -5.29 3.56
N ALA A 65 14.04 -4.86 2.49
CA ALA A 65 14.73 -4.41 1.29
C ALA A 65 15.62 -3.18 1.56
N ALA A 66 15.28 -2.38 2.56
CA ALA A 66 16.09 -1.25 2.96
C ALA A 66 17.43 -1.66 3.59
N HIS A 67 17.52 -2.90 4.06
CA HIS A 67 18.69 -3.39 4.80
C HIS A 67 19.46 -4.50 4.07
N THR A 68 18.81 -5.27 3.22
CA THR A 68 19.44 -6.42 2.54
C THR A 68 18.96 -6.51 1.11
N ALA A 69 19.88 -6.71 0.20
CA ALA A 69 19.53 -7.05 -1.18
C ALA A 69 19.31 -8.56 -1.27
N ASN A 70 18.09 -9.00 -1.56
CA ASN A 70 17.80 -10.41 -1.73
C ASN A 70 16.73 -10.63 -2.82
N PRO A 71 16.62 -11.88 -3.36
CA PRO A 71 15.70 -12.16 -4.47
C PRO A 71 14.23 -11.93 -4.17
N VAL A 72 13.83 -11.90 -2.91
CA VAL A 72 12.45 -11.65 -2.50
C VAL A 72 12.02 -10.24 -2.91
N GLU A 73 12.97 -9.32 -3.05
CA GLU A 73 12.69 -7.94 -3.44
C GLU A 73 11.99 -7.82 -4.78
N ALA A 74 12.38 -8.64 -5.75
CA ALA A 74 11.78 -8.56 -7.09
C ALA A 74 10.30 -8.91 -7.04
N GLN A 75 9.93 -9.96 -6.33
CA GLN A 75 8.53 -10.36 -6.19
C GLN A 75 7.75 -9.33 -5.38
N ALA A 76 8.32 -8.83 -4.30
CA ALA A 76 7.68 -7.80 -3.48
C ALA A 76 7.44 -6.51 -4.28
N ALA A 77 8.38 -6.15 -5.15
CA ALA A 77 8.21 -5.00 -6.03
C ALA A 77 7.07 -5.22 -7.02
N ASP A 78 6.99 -6.41 -7.64
CA ASP A 78 5.92 -6.74 -8.58
C ASP A 78 4.55 -6.69 -7.89
N ASP A 79 4.45 -7.26 -6.70
CA ASP A 79 3.21 -7.26 -5.93
C ASP A 79 2.81 -5.85 -5.50
N THR A 80 3.78 -5.02 -5.16
CA THR A 80 3.53 -3.63 -4.80
C THR A 80 3.10 -2.81 -6.01
N TYR A 81 3.68 -3.06 -7.18
CA TYR A 81 3.21 -2.46 -8.43
C TYR A 81 1.76 -2.82 -8.72
N ALA A 82 1.40 -4.09 -8.54
CA ALA A 82 0.03 -4.55 -8.76
C ALA A 82 -0.94 -3.84 -7.80
N LEU A 83 -0.54 -3.67 -6.55
CA LEU A 83 -1.31 -2.95 -5.53
C LEU A 83 -1.47 -1.48 -5.91
N MET A 84 -0.39 -0.83 -6.29
CA MET A 84 -0.41 0.58 -6.71
C MET A 84 -1.30 0.78 -7.93
N ARG A 85 -1.19 -0.11 -8.90
CA ARG A 85 -2.03 -0.06 -10.10
C ARG A 85 -3.51 -0.14 -9.74
N ARG A 86 -3.85 -1.04 -8.83
CA ARG A 86 -5.23 -1.21 -8.37
C ARG A 86 -5.75 0.07 -7.71
N ILE A 87 -4.94 0.72 -6.89
CA ILE A 87 -5.27 1.99 -6.25
C ILE A 87 -5.49 3.08 -7.30
N LEU A 88 -4.55 3.21 -8.22
CA LEU A 88 -4.60 4.24 -9.26
C LEU A 88 -5.80 4.06 -10.18
N LEU A 89 -6.13 2.82 -10.54
CA LEU A 89 -7.29 2.54 -11.37
C LEU A 89 -8.59 2.96 -10.67
N LYS A 90 -8.67 2.72 -9.37
CA LYS A 90 -9.84 3.15 -8.60
C LYS A 90 -9.93 4.68 -8.54
N ILE A 91 -8.81 5.37 -8.33
CA ILE A 91 -8.78 6.84 -8.32
C ILE A 91 -9.26 7.38 -9.68
N VAL A 92 -8.78 6.81 -10.77
CA VAL A 92 -9.18 7.22 -12.11
C VAL A 92 -10.67 6.94 -12.33
N ASP A 93 -11.13 5.77 -11.94
CA ASP A 93 -12.51 5.34 -12.11
C ASP A 93 -13.50 6.21 -11.34
N THR A 94 -13.14 6.57 -10.11
CA THR A 94 -13.99 7.42 -9.25
C THR A 94 -13.74 8.91 -9.48
N ASN A 95 -12.67 9.25 -10.16
CA ASN A 95 -12.22 10.63 -10.36
C ASN A 95 -12.01 11.39 -9.04
N GLN A 96 -11.60 10.68 -7.99
CA GLN A 96 -11.38 11.25 -6.67
C GLN A 96 -10.18 10.59 -5.99
N VAL A 97 -9.29 11.41 -5.46
CA VAL A 97 -8.23 10.94 -4.58
C VAL A 97 -8.83 10.82 -3.17
N PRO A 98 -8.66 9.68 -2.50
CA PRO A 98 -9.25 9.50 -1.18
C PRO A 98 -8.68 10.49 -0.17
N LYS A 99 -9.55 11.06 0.67
CA LYS A 99 -9.16 11.96 1.74
C LYS A 99 -9.07 11.19 3.05
N ARG A 100 -8.28 11.72 3.98
CA ARG A 100 -8.05 11.05 5.26
C ARG A 100 -9.33 10.71 6.00
N ASP A 101 -10.24 11.66 6.13
CA ASP A 101 -11.49 11.44 6.85
C ASP A 101 -12.38 10.42 6.16
N GLU A 102 -12.40 10.41 4.83
CA GLU A 102 -13.12 9.39 4.08
C GLU A 102 -12.54 8.00 4.30
N LEU A 103 -11.21 7.88 4.31
CA LEU A 103 -10.53 6.62 4.57
C LEU A 103 -10.82 6.11 5.98
N GLU A 104 -10.82 7.00 6.97
CA GLU A 104 -11.14 6.65 8.34
C GLU A 104 -12.59 6.16 8.48
N ARG A 105 -13.52 6.79 7.78
CA ARG A 105 -14.91 6.34 7.77
C ARG A 105 -15.03 4.94 7.17
N LEU A 106 -14.34 4.68 6.07
CA LEU A 106 -14.32 3.35 5.46
C LEU A 106 -13.72 2.32 6.40
N LEU A 107 -12.66 2.70 7.12
CA LEU A 107 -12.01 1.81 8.09
C LEU A 107 -12.99 1.32 9.16
N PHE A 108 -13.91 2.19 9.58
CA PHE A 108 -14.93 1.85 10.57
C PHE A 108 -16.24 1.36 9.95
N GLY A 109 -16.23 1.04 8.67
CA GLY A 109 -17.40 0.48 8.00
C GLY A 109 -18.48 1.48 7.64
N VAL A 110 -18.17 2.77 7.65
CA VAL A 110 -19.11 3.82 7.26
C VAL A 110 -18.97 4.06 5.76
N THR A 111 -20.02 3.86 5.02
CA THR A 111 -20.05 4.04 3.58
C THR A 111 -20.72 5.34 3.16
#